data_454022dc210ed2aca737d346868fe37f
#
_entry.id   454022dc210ed2aca737d346868fe37f
#
_cell.length_a   1.000
_cell.length_b   1.000
_cell.length_c   1.000
_cell.angle_alpha   90.00
_cell.angle_beta   90.00
_cell.angle_gamma   90.00
#
_symmetry.space_group_name_H-M   'P 1'
#
loop_
_entity.id
_entity.type
_entity.pdbx_description
1 polymer ?
#
loop_
_entity_poly.entity_id
_entity_poly.type
_entity_poly.pdbx_seq_one_letter_code
_entity_poly.pdbx_strand_id
1 'polypeptide(L)'
;MCRLFLPERMWNMEQSYKTIEKEAQDEFVEQRSRFIGYVRPVSTEKEALAFIEEKKKQHWDAKHNVYAYVLREGGVQRYSDDGEPHGTAGVPTLDVLVKSGVTDVVVVVTRYFGGILLGAGGLVRAYTKGTKIALDAGGIITMQNCYKCSIVCRYDQYGKLSGLIPSCSGVIDDTDFGENVTLLFHIAPAEYESFSRQLADATGGSLEAEIIGKDYFNTTA
;
A
#
# COMPACT_ATOMS: atom_id res chain seq x y z
N MET A 1 -9.40 16.61 33.53
CA MET A 1 -8.78 15.27 33.45
C MET A 1 -9.72 14.37 32.68
N CYS A 2 -9.67 14.42 31.36
CA CYS A 2 -10.54 13.63 30.48
C CYS A 2 -9.64 12.65 29.70
N ARG A 3 -9.52 11.41 30.19
CA ARG A 3 -8.88 10.33 29.43
C ARG A 3 -9.85 9.98 28.29
N LEU A 4 -9.52 10.40 27.07
CA LEU A 4 -10.14 9.87 25.87
C LEU A 4 -9.78 8.37 25.79
N PHE A 5 -10.78 7.52 26.00
CA PHE A 5 -10.72 6.10 25.71
C PHE A 5 -10.66 5.95 24.19
N LEU A 6 -9.48 5.83 23.62
CA LEU A 6 -9.32 5.34 22.26
C LEU A 6 -9.66 3.84 22.24
N PRO A 7 -10.43 3.36 21.27
CA PRO A 7 -10.86 1.95 21.22
C PRO A 7 -9.65 1.02 21.08
N GLU A 8 -9.65 -0.10 21.80
CA GLU A 8 -8.59 -1.12 21.88
C GLU A 8 -8.09 -1.66 20.51
N ARG A 9 -8.85 -1.47 19.42
CA ARG A 9 -8.45 -1.85 18.05
C ARG A 9 -7.23 -1.09 17.50
N MET A 10 -6.83 0.03 18.10
CA MET A 10 -5.70 0.84 17.62
C MET A 10 -4.32 0.36 18.11
N TRP A 11 -4.26 -0.61 19.02
CA TRP A 11 -2.99 -1.02 19.64
C TRP A 11 -2.27 -2.15 18.90
N ASN A 12 -2.96 -2.87 17.98
CA ASN A 12 -2.42 -4.04 17.26
C ASN A 12 -2.12 -3.76 15.78
N MET A 13 -1.84 -2.52 15.40
CA MET A 13 -1.41 -2.22 14.03
C MET A 13 0.02 -2.74 13.82
N GLU A 14 0.23 -3.52 12.76
CA GLU A 14 1.57 -3.90 12.31
C GLU A 14 2.45 -2.65 12.15
N GLN A 15 3.75 -2.77 12.44
CA GLN A 15 4.66 -1.64 12.38
C GLN A 15 4.78 -1.09 10.94
N SER A 16 4.81 -1.99 9.97
CA SER A 16 4.83 -1.64 8.55
C SER A 16 4.34 -2.81 7.69
N TYR A 17 3.87 -2.53 6.48
CA TYR A 17 3.53 -3.52 5.47
C TYR A 17 3.84 -2.99 4.07
N LYS A 18 4.00 -3.90 3.10
CA LYS A 18 4.19 -3.54 1.71
C LYS A 18 2.89 -3.66 0.94
N THR A 19 2.64 -2.71 0.06
CA THR A 19 1.51 -2.72 -0.88
C THR A 19 1.92 -2.08 -2.21
N ILE A 20 0.96 -1.80 -3.07
CA ILE A 20 1.15 -1.16 -4.37
C ILE A 20 0.74 0.31 -4.26
N GLU A 21 1.54 1.21 -4.88
CA GLU A 21 1.29 2.64 -4.85
C GLU A 21 0.02 3.03 -5.61
N LYS A 22 -0.17 2.45 -6.79
CA LYS A 22 -1.28 2.83 -7.70
C LYS A 22 -1.76 1.66 -8.55
N GLU A 23 -2.97 1.83 -9.11
CA GLU A 23 -3.43 0.96 -10.18
C GLU A 23 -2.53 1.12 -11.40
N ALA A 24 -2.14 -0.02 -11.98
CA ALA A 24 -1.30 -0.06 -13.17
C ALA A 24 -1.53 -1.32 -13.98
N GLN A 25 -0.98 -1.32 -15.18
CA GLN A 25 -0.94 -2.48 -16.06
C GLN A 25 0.35 -2.49 -16.88
N ASP A 26 0.75 -3.69 -17.29
CA ASP A 26 1.79 -3.91 -18.28
C ASP A 26 1.51 -5.21 -19.03
N GLU A 27 2.12 -5.40 -20.20
CA GLU A 27 1.85 -6.55 -21.05
C GLU A 27 3.10 -7.10 -21.75
N PHE A 28 2.99 -8.34 -22.16
CA PHE A 28 4.00 -8.98 -23.02
C PHE A 28 3.37 -10.06 -23.91
N VAL A 29 4.13 -10.49 -24.91
CA VAL A 29 3.77 -11.58 -25.80
C VAL A 29 4.73 -12.75 -25.58
N GLU A 30 4.17 -13.97 -25.43
CA GLU A 30 4.93 -15.22 -25.30
C GLU A 30 4.29 -16.26 -26.24
N GLN A 31 5.07 -16.80 -27.17
CA GLN A 31 4.58 -17.76 -28.18
C GLN A 31 3.25 -17.33 -28.82
N ARG A 32 3.17 -16.08 -29.30
CA ARG A 32 1.99 -15.43 -29.87
C ARG A 32 0.80 -15.23 -28.90
N SER A 33 0.84 -15.75 -27.67
CA SER A 33 -0.15 -15.44 -26.65
C SER A 33 0.19 -14.08 -26.04
N ARG A 34 -0.83 -13.20 -25.91
CA ARG A 34 -0.70 -11.90 -25.25
C ARG A 34 -1.14 -12.05 -23.80
N PHE A 35 -0.30 -11.60 -22.89
CA PHE A 35 -0.57 -11.56 -21.45
C PHE A 35 -0.59 -10.12 -21.00
N ILE A 36 -1.65 -9.70 -20.31
CA ILE A 36 -1.80 -8.37 -19.75
C ILE A 36 -1.95 -8.53 -18.24
N GLY A 37 -0.99 -8.02 -17.50
CA GLY A 37 -1.03 -8.00 -16.02
C GLY A 37 -1.61 -6.68 -15.53
N TYR A 38 -2.63 -6.74 -14.70
CA TYR A 38 -3.28 -5.62 -14.01
C TYR A 38 -3.04 -5.73 -12.52
N VAL A 39 -2.79 -4.61 -11.85
CA VAL A 39 -2.68 -4.53 -10.39
C VAL A 39 -3.45 -3.34 -9.86
N ARG A 40 -4.07 -3.49 -8.68
CA ARG A 40 -4.73 -2.40 -7.95
C ARG A 40 -4.52 -2.60 -6.45
N PRO A 41 -4.22 -1.53 -5.67
CA PRO A 41 -4.30 -1.58 -4.21
C PRO A 41 -5.77 -1.71 -3.79
N VAL A 42 -6.06 -2.59 -2.85
CA VAL A 42 -7.41 -2.84 -2.32
C VAL A 42 -7.35 -3.11 -0.83
N SER A 43 -8.33 -2.65 -0.08
CA SER A 43 -8.38 -2.86 1.38
C SER A 43 -9.37 -3.95 1.79
N THR A 44 -10.30 -4.30 0.89
CA THR A 44 -11.40 -5.24 1.18
C THR A 44 -11.56 -6.28 0.08
N GLU A 45 -12.11 -7.44 0.45
CA GLU A 45 -12.47 -8.49 -0.52
C GLU A 45 -13.50 -8.00 -1.55
N LYS A 46 -14.41 -7.13 -1.13
CA LYS A 46 -15.41 -6.52 -2.02
C LYS A 46 -14.74 -5.69 -3.12
N GLU A 47 -13.72 -4.91 -2.80
CA GLU A 47 -12.95 -4.13 -3.78
C GLU A 47 -12.17 -5.04 -4.73
N ALA A 48 -11.52 -6.10 -4.19
CA ALA A 48 -10.81 -7.08 -5.00
C ALA A 48 -11.74 -7.77 -6.02
N LEU A 49 -12.90 -8.24 -5.57
CA LEU A 49 -13.91 -8.87 -6.45
C LEU A 49 -14.47 -7.89 -7.49
N ALA A 50 -14.70 -6.63 -7.11
CA ALA A 50 -15.18 -5.60 -8.05
C ALA A 50 -14.15 -5.35 -9.17
N PHE A 51 -12.85 -5.30 -8.83
CA PHE A 51 -11.79 -5.16 -9.82
C PHE A 51 -11.68 -6.37 -10.76
N ILE A 52 -11.78 -7.59 -10.22
CA ILE A 52 -11.78 -8.83 -11.02
C ILE A 52 -12.91 -8.80 -12.03
N GLU A 53 -14.13 -8.47 -11.60
CA GLU A 53 -15.30 -8.38 -12.47
C GLU A 53 -15.18 -7.24 -13.51
N GLU A 54 -14.58 -6.12 -13.14
CA GLU A 54 -14.25 -5.03 -14.08
C GLU A 54 -13.35 -5.54 -15.22
N LYS A 55 -12.26 -6.25 -14.89
CA LYS A 55 -11.33 -6.77 -15.90
C LYS A 55 -11.92 -7.91 -16.71
N LYS A 56 -12.74 -8.78 -16.13
CA LYS A 56 -13.50 -9.81 -16.85
C LYS A 56 -14.47 -9.22 -17.87
N LYS A 57 -15.14 -8.13 -17.51
CA LYS A 57 -16.03 -7.41 -18.44
C LYS A 57 -15.24 -6.70 -19.54
N GLN A 58 -14.12 -6.07 -19.19
CA GLN A 58 -13.24 -5.39 -20.16
C GLN A 58 -12.68 -6.38 -21.19
N HIS A 59 -12.34 -7.60 -20.75
CA HIS A 59 -11.76 -8.67 -21.56
C HIS A 59 -12.68 -9.88 -21.67
N TRP A 60 -13.97 -9.61 -21.99
CA TRP A 60 -14.99 -10.66 -22.11
C TRP A 60 -14.70 -11.68 -23.21
N ASP A 61 -13.90 -11.30 -24.20
CA ASP A 61 -13.44 -12.11 -25.34
C ASP A 61 -12.10 -12.84 -25.05
N ALA A 62 -11.44 -12.54 -23.93
CA ALA A 62 -10.26 -13.27 -23.51
C ALA A 62 -10.65 -14.65 -22.97
N LYS A 63 -9.79 -15.63 -23.23
CA LYS A 63 -10.06 -17.01 -22.81
C LYS A 63 -9.90 -17.20 -21.30
N HIS A 64 -9.01 -16.44 -20.67
CA HIS A 64 -8.68 -16.56 -19.24
C HIS A 64 -8.38 -15.20 -18.64
N ASN A 65 -8.97 -14.93 -17.48
CA ASN A 65 -8.72 -13.79 -16.61
C ASN A 65 -8.33 -14.33 -15.22
N VAL A 66 -7.11 -14.84 -15.13
CA VAL A 66 -6.54 -15.42 -13.91
C VAL A 66 -6.35 -14.33 -12.89
N TYR A 67 -6.65 -14.59 -11.62
CA TYR A 67 -6.47 -13.60 -10.57
C TYR A 67 -5.88 -14.18 -9.28
N ALA A 68 -5.27 -13.31 -8.50
CA ALA A 68 -4.96 -13.54 -7.09
C ALA A 68 -5.08 -12.25 -6.30
N TYR A 69 -5.43 -12.34 -5.02
CA TYR A 69 -5.36 -11.22 -4.09
C TYR A 69 -4.92 -11.66 -2.70
N VAL A 70 -4.28 -10.71 -2.02
CA VAL A 70 -3.82 -10.86 -0.63
C VAL A 70 -4.32 -9.66 0.14
N LEU A 71 -5.03 -9.90 1.24
CA LEU A 71 -5.52 -8.85 2.13
C LEU A 71 -4.90 -9.03 3.50
N ARG A 72 -4.49 -7.93 4.10
CA ARG A 72 -3.91 -7.90 5.44
C ARG A 72 -4.97 -8.21 6.51
N GLU A 73 -6.13 -7.59 6.41
CA GLU A 73 -7.22 -7.88 7.34
C GLU A 73 -7.71 -9.32 7.17
N GLY A 74 -7.62 -10.10 8.24
CA GLY A 74 -7.99 -11.52 8.24
C GLY A 74 -7.01 -12.46 7.55
N GLY A 75 -5.87 -11.97 7.02
CA GLY A 75 -4.87 -12.80 6.34
C GLY A 75 -5.42 -13.51 5.10
N VAL A 76 -6.36 -12.89 4.39
CA VAL A 76 -7.07 -13.51 3.28
C VAL A 76 -6.18 -13.63 2.07
N GLN A 77 -6.06 -14.85 1.51
CA GLN A 77 -5.38 -15.15 0.26
C GLN A 77 -6.31 -15.94 -0.64
N ARG A 78 -6.52 -15.50 -1.87
CA ARG A 78 -7.39 -16.18 -2.84
C ARG A 78 -6.76 -16.13 -4.23
N TYR A 79 -7.09 -17.10 -5.06
CA TYR A 79 -6.69 -17.18 -6.46
C TYR A 79 -7.69 -17.98 -7.28
N SER A 80 -7.58 -17.86 -8.60
CA SER A 80 -8.30 -18.70 -9.56
C SER A 80 -7.47 -18.90 -10.81
N ASP A 81 -7.45 -20.13 -11.31
CA ASP A 81 -6.86 -20.46 -12.62
C ASP A 81 -7.76 -20.03 -13.79
N ASP A 82 -9.03 -19.64 -13.56
CA ASP A 82 -10.01 -19.18 -14.55
C ASP A 82 -10.02 -20.02 -15.85
N GLY A 83 -10.04 -21.35 -15.69
CA GLY A 83 -10.08 -22.32 -16.80
C GLY A 83 -8.73 -22.68 -17.42
N GLU A 84 -7.60 -22.15 -16.95
CA GLU A 84 -6.28 -22.72 -17.24
C GLU A 84 -6.10 -24.07 -16.50
N PRO A 85 -5.18 -24.93 -16.92
CA PRO A 85 -4.89 -26.17 -16.21
C PRO A 85 -4.59 -25.94 -14.74
N HIS A 86 -5.15 -26.75 -13.86
CA HIS A 86 -5.08 -26.59 -12.41
C HIS A 86 -3.65 -26.35 -11.90
N GLY A 87 -3.46 -25.27 -11.13
CA GLY A 87 -2.20 -24.90 -10.50
C GLY A 87 -1.15 -24.29 -11.44
N THR A 88 -1.48 -24.05 -12.71
CA THR A 88 -0.51 -23.48 -13.68
C THR A 88 -0.58 -21.97 -13.82
N ALA A 89 -1.58 -21.33 -13.23
CA ALA A 89 -1.82 -19.90 -13.41
C ALA A 89 -2.10 -19.17 -12.09
N GLY A 90 -3.18 -19.50 -11.39
CA GLY A 90 -3.58 -18.83 -10.16
C GLY A 90 -2.59 -19.01 -9.02
N VAL A 91 -2.09 -20.22 -8.81
CA VAL A 91 -1.07 -20.51 -7.79
C VAL A 91 0.23 -19.73 -8.07
N PRO A 92 0.83 -19.77 -9.29
CA PRO A 92 1.99 -18.95 -9.61
C PRO A 92 1.76 -17.44 -9.42
N THR A 93 0.56 -16.94 -9.72
CA THR A 93 0.20 -15.53 -9.49
C THR A 93 0.19 -15.20 -7.99
N LEU A 94 -0.47 -16.03 -7.17
CA LEU A 94 -0.47 -15.84 -5.71
C LEU A 94 0.95 -15.94 -5.12
N ASP A 95 1.74 -16.91 -5.56
CA ASP A 95 3.11 -17.11 -5.11
C ASP A 95 4.00 -15.87 -5.31
N VAL A 96 3.80 -15.13 -6.41
CA VAL A 96 4.53 -13.88 -6.65
C VAL A 96 4.15 -12.84 -5.59
N LEU A 97 2.86 -12.66 -5.29
CA LEU A 97 2.39 -11.71 -4.26
C LEU A 97 3.00 -12.05 -2.89
N VAL A 98 2.89 -13.31 -2.48
CA VAL A 98 3.41 -13.78 -1.19
C VAL A 98 4.93 -13.61 -1.09
N LYS A 99 5.69 -14.01 -2.13
CA LYS A 99 7.16 -13.88 -2.16
C LYS A 99 7.64 -12.44 -2.22
N SER A 100 6.86 -11.53 -2.82
CA SER A 100 7.14 -10.09 -2.81
C SER A 100 6.81 -9.44 -1.45
N GLY A 101 6.09 -10.15 -0.58
CA GLY A 101 5.66 -9.67 0.73
C GLY A 101 4.62 -8.56 0.65
N VAL A 102 3.92 -8.42 -0.50
CA VAL A 102 2.87 -7.42 -0.69
C VAL A 102 1.53 -7.92 -0.18
N THR A 103 0.76 -7.01 0.39
CA THR A 103 -0.60 -7.26 0.89
C THR A 103 -1.51 -6.09 0.50
N ASP A 104 -2.81 -6.22 0.73
CA ASP A 104 -3.82 -5.24 0.33
C ASP A 104 -3.74 -4.95 -1.18
N VAL A 105 -3.66 -6.02 -1.98
CA VAL A 105 -3.43 -5.99 -3.43
C VAL A 105 -4.24 -7.05 -4.14
N VAL A 106 -4.74 -6.71 -5.33
CA VAL A 106 -5.33 -7.63 -6.29
C VAL A 106 -4.58 -7.56 -7.61
N VAL A 107 -4.33 -8.72 -8.20
CA VAL A 107 -3.74 -8.86 -9.56
C VAL A 107 -4.68 -9.67 -10.43
N VAL A 108 -4.85 -9.23 -11.68
CA VAL A 108 -5.51 -10.00 -12.74
C VAL A 108 -4.54 -10.13 -13.91
N VAL A 109 -4.34 -11.35 -14.38
CA VAL A 109 -3.55 -11.62 -15.60
C VAL A 109 -4.47 -12.16 -16.66
N THR A 110 -4.77 -11.33 -17.65
CA THR A 110 -5.61 -11.67 -18.81
C THR A 110 -4.76 -12.29 -19.90
N ARG A 111 -5.21 -13.41 -20.48
CA ARG A 111 -4.53 -14.09 -21.57
C ARG A 111 -5.38 -14.19 -22.81
N TYR A 112 -4.85 -13.73 -23.93
CA TYR A 112 -5.32 -14.02 -25.27
C TYR A 112 -4.46 -15.11 -25.90
N PHE A 113 -5.07 -16.23 -26.25
CA PHE A 113 -4.35 -17.39 -26.81
C PHE A 113 -3.88 -17.14 -28.25
N GLY A 114 -2.60 -17.37 -28.51
CA GLY A 114 -1.97 -17.11 -29.81
C GLY A 114 -1.86 -18.33 -30.74
N GLY A 115 -2.59 -19.42 -30.44
CA GLY A 115 -2.58 -20.62 -31.27
C GLY A 115 -1.43 -21.61 -30.99
N ILE A 116 -0.47 -21.26 -30.12
CA ILE A 116 0.66 -22.12 -29.74
C ILE A 116 0.53 -22.48 -28.27
N LEU A 117 0.60 -23.76 -27.94
CA LEU A 117 0.52 -24.27 -26.57
C LEU A 117 1.85 -24.02 -25.84
N LEU A 118 1.78 -23.39 -24.66
CA LEU A 118 2.97 -23.13 -23.83
C LEU A 118 3.39 -24.36 -23.01
N GLY A 119 2.47 -25.29 -22.77
CA GLY A 119 2.64 -26.38 -21.79
C GLY A 119 2.58 -25.86 -20.35
N ALA A 120 2.47 -26.76 -19.36
CA ALA A 120 2.32 -26.41 -17.96
C ALA A 120 3.46 -25.51 -17.45
N GLY A 121 4.71 -25.89 -17.71
CA GLY A 121 5.87 -25.09 -17.28
C GLY A 121 5.96 -23.72 -17.97
N GLY A 122 5.48 -23.60 -19.22
CA GLY A 122 5.40 -22.34 -19.95
C GLY A 122 4.34 -21.41 -19.36
N LEU A 123 3.17 -21.96 -18.99
CA LEU A 123 2.11 -21.21 -18.31
C LEU A 123 2.57 -20.67 -16.97
N VAL A 124 3.16 -21.51 -16.12
CA VAL A 124 3.70 -21.08 -14.82
C VAL A 124 4.65 -19.89 -14.99
N ARG A 125 5.59 -19.95 -15.92
CA ARG A 125 6.52 -18.83 -16.19
C ARG A 125 5.81 -17.59 -16.70
N ALA A 126 4.83 -17.74 -17.61
CA ALA A 126 4.11 -16.63 -18.18
C ALA A 126 3.25 -15.89 -17.13
N TYR A 127 2.50 -16.63 -16.29
CA TYR A 127 1.70 -16.02 -15.23
C TYR A 127 2.57 -15.38 -14.14
N THR A 128 3.67 -16.03 -13.76
CA THR A 128 4.68 -15.42 -12.86
C THR A 128 5.22 -14.11 -13.43
N LYS A 129 5.57 -14.08 -14.74
CA LYS A 129 6.06 -12.86 -15.40
C LYS A 129 4.98 -11.79 -15.48
N GLY A 130 3.74 -12.15 -15.88
CA GLY A 130 2.62 -11.21 -15.97
C GLY A 130 2.29 -10.53 -14.64
N THR A 131 2.38 -11.30 -13.55
CA THR A 131 2.22 -10.74 -12.21
C THR A 131 3.36 -9.80 -11.83
N LYS A 132 4.61 -10.18 -12.09
CA LYS A 132 5.77 -9.35 -11.76
C LYS A 132 5.73 -7.99 -12.47
N ILE A 133 5.50 -7.98 -13.80
CA ILE A 133 5.45 -6.72 -14.54
C ILE A 133 4.30 -5.82 -14.08
N ALA A 134 3.16 -6.39 -13.65
CA ALA A 134 2.07 -5.63 -13.07
C ALA A 134 2.49 -4.99 -11.73
N LEU A 135 3.14 -5.75 -10.83
CA LEU A 135 3.67 -5.22 -9.58
C LEU A 135 4.72 -4.11 -9.82
N ASP A 136 5.63 -4.33 -10.76
CA ASP A 136 6.68 -3.36 -11.11
C ASP A 136 6.05 -2.06 -11.66
N ALA A 137 5.02 -2.17 -12.51
CA ALA A 137 4.28 -1.02 -13.04
C ALA A 137 3.48 -0.28 -11.95
N GLY A 138 2.93 -1.01 -10.97
CA GLY A 138 2.17 -0.44 -9.86
C GLY A 138 3.03 0.23 -8.79
N GLY A 139 4.32 -0.12 -8.72
CA GLY A 139 5.27 0.36 -7.71
C GLY A 139 5.00 -0.24 -6.33
N ILE A 140 5.95 -1.00 -5.80
CA ILE A 140 5.84 -1.53 -4.44
C ILE A 140 6.29 -0.46 -3.46
N ILE A 141 5.42 -0.12 -2.51
CA ILE A 141 5.69 0.85 -1.44
C ILE A 141 5.61 0.20 -0.07
N THR A 142 6.29 0.82 0.89
CA THR A 142 6.20 0.45 2.30
C THR A 142 5.33 1.46 3.04
N MET A 143 4.25 0.98 3.63
CA MET A 143 3.37 1.74 4.50
C MET A 143 3.81 1.54 5.95
N GLN A 144 4.17 2.61 6.63
CA GLN A 144 4.60 2.59 8.03
C GLN A 144 3.52 3.21 8.91
N ASN A 145 3.22 2.55 10.03
CA ASN A 145 2.36 3.10 11.05
C ASN A 145 3.05 4.27 11.73
N CYS A 146 2.45 5.46 11.66
CA CYS A 146 2.96 6.69 12.25
C CYS A 146 1.93 7.31 13.20
N TYR A 147 2.41 8.09 14.17
CA TYR A 147 1.57 9.01 14.92
C TYR A 147 1.19 10.18 14.04
N LYS A 148 -0.09 10.52 14.01
CA LYS A 148 -0.58 11.83 13.52
C LYS A 148 -0.53 12.80 14.68
N CYS A 149 0.18 13.90 14.50
CA CYS A 149 0.43 14.87 15.55
C CYS A 149 -0.05 16.25 15.14
N SER A 150 -0.40 17.06 16.15
CA SER A 150 -0.74 18.47 15.99
C SER A 150 0.10 19.32 16.94
N ILE A 151 0.59 20.45 16.47
CA ILE A 151 1.22 21.49 17.29
C ILE A 151 0.59 22.83 16.95
N VAL A 152 0.14 23.57 17.99
CA VAL A 152 -0.31 24.94 17.83
C VAL A 152 0.80 25.86 18.32
N CYS A 153 1.26 26.80 17.47
CA CYS A 153 2.35 27.72 17.78
C CYS A 153 2.04 29.15 17.29
N ARG A 154 2.80 30.12 17.79
CA ARG A 154 2.75 31.49 17.27
C ARG A 154 3.56 31.60 15.98
N TYR A 155 3.30 32.64 15.21
CA TYR A 155 4.00 32.90 13.94
C TYR A 155 5.52 33.01 14.08
N ASP A 156 6.01 33.58 15.19
CA ASP A 156 7.45 33.70 15.47
C ASP A 156 8.14 32.35 15.75
N GLN A 157 7.38 31.32 16.11
CA GLN A 157 7.87 29.97 16.40
C GLN A 157 7.77 29.03 15.17
N TYR A 158 6.94 29.35 14.19
CA TYR A 158 6.67 28.50 13.03
C TYR A 158 7.94 28.13 12.25
N GLY A 159 8.80 29.10 11.94
CA GLY A 159 10.05 28.85 11.21
C GLY A 159 10.98 27.85 11.90
N LYS A 160 10.98 27.83 13.24
CA LYS A 160 11.78 26.87 14.02
C LYS A 160 11.18 25.47 13.97
N LEU A 161 9.85 25.36 14.07
CA LEU A 161 9.15 24.08 14.06
C LEU A 161 9.16 23.44 12.67
N SER A 162 8.99 24.22 11.60
CA SER A 162 9.06 23.73 10.23
C SER A 162 10.44 23.16 9.85
N GLY A 163 11.49 23.56 10.54
CA GLY A 163 12.82 22.94 10.44
C GLY A 163 13.03 21.76 11.38
N LEU A 164 12.49 21.84 12.61
CA LEU A 164 12.66 20.80 13.62
C LEU A 164 11.95 19.48 13.25
N ILE A 165 10.68 19.55 12.80
CA ILE A 165 9.90 18.37 12.47
C ILE A 165 10.62 17.48 11.43
N PRO A 166 11.05 18.01 10.25
CA PRO A 166 11.79 17.19 9.29
C PRO A 166 13.17 16.71 9.80
N SER A 167 13.86 17.50 10.64
CA SER A 167 15.14 17.08 11.22
C SER A 167 15.03 15.87 12.13
N CYS A 168 13.83 15.60 12.65
CA CYS A 168 13.50 14.42 13.46
C CYS A 168 12.75 13.34 12.65
N SER A 169 12.89 13.34 11.32
CA SER A 169 12.21 12.39 10.41
C SER A 169 10.68 12.48 10.44
N GLY A 170 10.12 13.59 10.94
CA GLY A 170 8.70 13.90 10.82
C GLY A 170 8.38 14.53 9.46
N VAL A 171 7.18 14.33 8.97
CA VAL A 171 6.71 14.93 7.71
C VAL A 171 5.51 15.84 8.01
N ILE A 172 5.59 17.10 7.61
CA ILE A 172 4.48 18.04 7.74
C ILE A 172 3.46 17.73 6.66
N ASP A 173 2.25 17.38 7.09
CA ASP A 173 1.13 17.04 6.21
C ASP A 173 0.33 18.28 5.79
N ASP A 174 0.11 19.20 6.75
CA ASP A 174 -0.67 20.40 6.53
C ASP A 174 -0.28 21.52 7.51
N THR A 175 -0.55 22.77 7.14
CA THR A 175 -0.33 23.94 7.98
C THR A 175 -1.51 24.91 7.85
N ASP A 176 -2.21 25.14 8.95
CA ASP A 176 -3.30 26.11 9.01
C ASP A 176 -2.80 27.44 9.63
N PHE A 177 -2.99 28.55 8.91
CA PHE A 177 -2.60 29.90 9.32
C PHE A 177 -3.82 30.68 9.77
N GLY A 178 -4.17 30.56 11.05
CA GLY A 178 -5.26 31.28 11.70
C GLY A 178 -4.76 32.36 12.67
N GLU A 179 -5.41 32.52 13.83
CA GLU A 179 -4.92 33.39 14.92
C GLU A 179 -3.55 32.89 15.44
N ASN A 180 -3.39 31.57 15.48
CA ASN A 180 -2.13 30.85 15.68
C ASN A 180 -1.87 29.97 14.47
N VAL A 181 -0.67 29.43 14.34
CA VAL A 181 -0.30 28.46 13.30
C VAL A 181 -0.49 27.07 13.85
N THR A 182 -1.28 26.23 13.18
CA THR A 182 -1.44 24.81 13.51
C THR A 182 -0.68 23.98 12.49
N LEU A 183 0.29 23.19 12.96
CA LEU A 183 1.04 22.23 12.16
C LEU A 183 0.47 20.83 12.38
N LEU A 184 0.02 20.18 11.30
CA LEU A 184 -0.32 18.78 11.28
C LEU A 184 0.84 18.01 10.64
N PHE A 185 1.31 16.97 11.29
CA PHE A 185 2.43 16.18 10.79
C PHE A 185 2.32 14.73 11.24
N HIS A 186 3.04 13.85 10.57
CA HIS A 186 3.19 12.48 11.03
C HIS A 186 4.66 12.16 11.35
N ILE A 187 4.86 11.24 12.28
CA ILE A 187 6.17 10.80 12.73
C ILE A 187 6.13 9.33 13.17
N ALA A 188 7.19 8.58 12.88
CA ALA A 188 7.29 7.19 13.33
C ALA A 188 7.29 7.12 14.86
N PRO A 189 6.59 6.13 15.47
CA PRO A 189 6.56 5.98 16.93
C PRO A 189 7.94 5.90 17.59
N ALA A 190 8.92 5.32 16.90
CA ALA A 190 10.29 5.19 17.39
C ALA A 190 11.00 6.55 17.54
N GLU A 191 10.63 7.53 16.70
CA GLU A 191 11.27 8.85 16.66
C GLU A 191 10.55 9.88 17.55
N TYR A 192 9.30 9.59 17.95
CA TYR A 192 8.46 10.55 18.66
C TYR A 192 9.05 11.02 20.00
N GLU A 193 9.64 10.12 20.78
CA GLU A 193 10.23 10.48 22.08
C GLU A 193 11.46 11.40 21.91
N SER A 194 12.30 11.13 20.91
CA SER A 194 13.44 11.98 20.57
C SER A 194 12.98 13.37 20.10
N PHE A 195 11.97 13.39 19.24
CA PHE A 195 11.33 14.63 18.77
C PHE A 195 10.76 15.45 19.95
N SER A 196 10.00 14.82 20.86
CA SER A 196 9.38 15.52 22.00
C SER A 196 10.43 16.19 22.91
N ARG A 197 11.57 15.53 23.15
CA ARG A 197 12.69 16.11 23.89
C ARG A 197 13.28 17.32 23.17
N GLN A 198 13.56 17.20 21.87
CA GLN A 198 14.10 18.29 21.06
C GLN A 198 13.13 19.47 20.96
N LEU A 199 11.82 19.20 20.89
CA LEU A 199 10.77 20.23 20.91
C LEU A 199 10.79 21.01 22.23
N ALA A 200 10.85 20.32 23.36
CA ALA A 200 10.93 20.94 24.68
C ALA A 200 12.19 21.82 24.82
N ASP A 201 13.35 21.30 24.43
CA ASP A 201 14.61 22.06 24.45
C ASP A 201 14.55 23.29 23.54
N ALA A 202 14.00 23.13 22.34
CA ALA A 202 13.88 24.20 21.35
C ALA A 202 12.91 25.31 21.76
N THR A 203 11.91 25.00 22.58
CA THR A 203 10.83 25.94 22.95
C THR A 203 10.84 26.32 24.43
N GLY A 204 11.83 25.84 25.21
CA GLY A 204 11.87 26.00 26.65
C GLY A 204 10.67 25.36 27.36
N GLY A 205 10.14 24.28 26.82
CA GLY A 205 8.98 23.55 27.35
C GLY A 205 7.63 24.26 27.12
N SER A 206 7.58 25.32 26.29
CA SER A 206 6.35 26.08 26.05
C SER A 206 5.40 25.45 25.05
N LEU A 207 5.85 24.45 24.25
CA LEU A 207 5.06 23.73 23.27
C LEU A 207 5.17 22.22 23.47
N GLU A 208 4.05 21.56 23.26
CA GLU A 208 3.95 20.10 23.21
C GLU A 208 3.23 19.67 21.95
N ALA A 209 3.60 18.52 21.41
CA ALA A 209 2.88 17.90 20.29
C ALA A 209 1.79 16.98 20.85
N GLU A 210 0.57 17.18 20.39
CA GLU A 210 -0.56 16.31 20.69
C GLU A 210 -0.62 15.17 19.67
N ILE A 211 -0.69 13.90 20.11
CA ILE A 211 -0.99 12.76 19.25
C ILE A 211 -2.49 12.73 19.04
N ILE A 212 -2.94 13.09 17.83
CA ILE A 212 -4.37 13.13 17.45
C ILE A 212 -4.85 11.83 16.81
N GLY A 213 -3.94 10.89 16.51
CA GLY A 213 -4.29 9.59 15.95
C GLY A 213 -3.09 8.78 15.51
N LYS A 214 -3.37 7.68 14.82
CA LYS A 214 -2.39 6.82 14.15
C LYS A 214 -2.91 6.48 12.76
N ASP A 215 -2.02 6.40 11.79
CA ASP A 215 -2.35 6.00 10.43
C ASP A 215 -1.11 5.44 9.72
N TYR A 216 -1.31 4.84 8.55
CA TYR A 216 -0.23 4.36 7.71
C TYR A 216 0.16 5.41 6.68
N PHE A 217 1.43 5.69 6.58
CA PHE A 217 2.01 6.63 5.61
C PHE A 217 3.04 5.92 4.74
N ASN A 218 3.11 6.31 3.47
CA ASN A 218 4.15 5.83 2.57
C ASN A 218 5.50 6.41 2.99
N THR A 219 6.44 5.53 3.31
CA THR A 219 7.82 5.90 3.68
C THR A 219 8.84 5.46 2.64
N THR A 220 8.38 5.04 1.46
CA THR A 220 9.27 4.75 0.34
C THR A 220 9.72 6.08 -0.26
N ALA A 221 10.95 6.48 0.08
CA ALA A 221 11.60 7.65 -0.51
C ALA A 221 12.27 7.28 -1.83
#